data_84f03647c2b9664803f7eea3c8c55d94
#
_entry.id   84f03647c2b9664803f7eea3c8c55d94
#
_cell.length_a   1.000
_cell.length_b   1.000
_cell.length_c   1.000
_cell.angle_alpha   90.00
_cell.angle_beta   90.00
_cell.angle_gamma   90.00
#
_symmetry.space_group_name_H-M   'P 1'
#
loop_
_entity.id
_entity.type
_entity.pdbx_description
1 polymer ?
#
loop_
_entity_poly.entity_id
_entity_poly.type
_entity_poly.pdbx_seq_one_letter_code
_entity_poly.pdbx_strand_id
1 'polypeptide(L)'
;MQLVTRAQLGWPDSAAPDQPTTRGVKVHYEGTFVSPALAGDHSLCVQEVKDIRASHLANKTENYSDIAYSYLACVHGYLFEGRGIGKRTAANGDQPLNRAHYAVCGLIGSEGLTEPTDALLGAIRDGIDLLQQHGAGPEILGHCDGYATECPGGPLLAWVRRGAPRPGGGSVPAPPPTQSAGPAWPGQYLRDYTESDAARTWQQKMADRGWSITADGEYGPKSAAVCAQFQREKGLDGDGVVGPLTWAATWNTPVT
;
A
#
# COMPACT_ATOMS: atom_id res chain seq x y z
N MET A 1 -12.86 -15.62 1.33
CA MET A 1 -12.78 -14.78 0.10
C MET A 1 -13.97 -15.10 -0.79
N GLN A 2 -14.73 -14.08 -1.20
CA GLN A 2 -15.82 -14.16 -2.18
C GLN A 2 -15.35 -13.47 -3.46
N LEU A 3 -14.71 -14.23 -4.37
CA LEU A 3 -14.14 -13.70 -5.60
C LEU A 3 -15.18 -13.67 -6.71
N VAL A 4 -15.36 -12.52 -7.35
CA VAL A 4 -16.10 -12.33 -8.59
C VAL A 4 -15.08 -12.18 -9.73
N THR A 5 -15.00 -13.19 -10.58
CA THR A 5 -14.02 -13.23 -11.66
C THR A 5 -14.41 -12.35 -12.85
N ARG A 6 -13.43 -12.02 -13.70
CA ARG A 6 -13.67 -11.30 -14.97
C ARG A 6 -14.75 -11.99 -15.83
N ALA A 7 -14.71 -13.31 -15.91
CA ALA A 7 -15.72 -14.09 -16.67
C ALA A 7 -17.14 -13.88 -16.12
N GLN A 8 -17.30 -13.84 -14.77
CA GLN A 8 -18.60 -13.54 -14.14
C GLN A 8 -19.06 -12.09 -14.35
N LEU A 9 -18.11 -11.16 -14.53
CA LEU A 9 -18.42 -9.78 -14.92
C LEU A 9 -18.73 -9.61 -16.40
N GLY A 10 -18.53 -10.65 -17.22
CA GLY A 10 -18.68 -10.62 -18.67
C GLY A 10 -17.52 -9.92 -19.38
N TRP A 11 -16.34 -9.89 -18.77
CA TRP A 11 -15.15 -9.25 -19.32
C TRP A 11 -14.20 -10.24 -19.99
N PRO A 12 -13.52 -9.84 -21.07
CA PRO A 12 -12.43 -10.63 -21.65
C PRO A 12 -11.22 -10.62 -20.71
N ASP A 13 -10.20 -11.42 -21.03
CA ASP A 13 -8.90 -11.36 -20.38
C ASP A 13 -8.33 -9.95 -20.40
N SER A 14 -7.59 -9.58 -19.36
CA SER A 14 -7.05 -8.24 -19.27
C SER A 14 -5.99 -7.96 -20.33
N ALA A 15 -6.18 -6.87 -21.07
CA ALA A 15 -5.21 -6.37 -22.05
C ALA A 15 -4.01 -5.64 -21.41
N ALA A 16 -3.95 -5.58 -20.09
CA ALA A 16 -2.83 -4.94 -19.39
C ALA A 16 -1.53 -5.73 -19.61
N PRO A 17 -0.36 -5.04 -19.66
CA PRO A 17 0.93 -5.71 -19.80
C PRO A 17 1.21 -6.71 -18.66
N ASP A 18 1.94 -7.77 -18.99
CA ASP A 18 2.36 -8.75 -18.00
C ASP A 18 3.33 -8.14 -16.98
N GLN A 19 3.17 -8.56 -15.73
CA GLN A 19 4.04 -8.20 -14.62
C GLN A 19 3.93 -9.28 -13.53
N PRO A 20 4.76 -10.31 -13.59
CA PRO A 20 4.62 -11.47 -12.70
C PRO A 20 5.03 -11.19 -11.25
N THR A 21 5.83 -10.15 -11.00
CA THR A 21 6.31 -9.82 -9.66
C THR A 21 6.25 -8.32 -9.38
N THR A 22 6.06 -7.97 -8.11
CA THR A 22 6.12 -6.60 -7.60
C THR A 22 6.73 -6.59 -6.20
N ARG A 23 7.07 -5.42 -5.66
CA ARG A 23 7.52 -5.24 -4.28
C ARG A 23 6.39 -5.46 -3.26
N GLY A 24 5.14 -5.30 -3.69
CA GLY A 24 3.98 -5.44 -2.83
C GLY A 24 2.70 -4.92 -3.44
N VAL A 25 1.80 -4.45 -2.59
CA VAL A 25 0.47 -3.99 -2.95
C VAL A 25 0.20 -2.61 -2.37
N LYS A 26 -0.38 -1.71 -3.17
CA LYS A 26 -0.94 -0.45 -2.68
C LYS A 26 -2.46 -0.55 -2.54
N VAL A 27 -2.96 0.01 -1.44
CA VAL A 27 -4.39 0.13 -1.17
C VAL A 27 -4.88 1.48 -1.68
N HIS A 28 -6.04 1.45 -2.32
CA HIS A 28 -6.72 2.60 -2.91
C HIS A 28 -8.17 2.69 -2.44
N TYR A 29 -8.78 3.84 -2.66
CA TYR A 29 -10.22 4.07 -2.65
C TYR A 29 -10.62 4.78 -3.96
N GLU A 30 -11.91 5.00 -4.22
CA GLU A 30 -12.35 5.66 -5.47
C GLU A 30 -12.00 7.16 -5.50
N GLY A 31 -11.96 7.81 -4.32
CA GLY A 31 -11.51 9.20 -4.20
C GLY A 31 -12.56 10.24 -4.63
N THR A 32 -13.78 9.81 -4.97
CA THR A 32 -14.92 10.64 -5.37
C THR A 32 -16.11 10.35 -4.46
N PHE A 33 -17.30 10.84 -4.83
CA PHE A 33 -18.56 10.46 -4.18
C PHE A 33 -18.87 8.99 -4.51
N VAL A 34 -19.05 8.18 -3.49
CA VAL A 34 -19.56 6.80 -3.61
C VAL A 34 -20.93 6.72 -2.94
N SER A 35 -21.93 6.20 -3.64
CA SER A 35 -23.32 6.18 -3.15
C SER A 35 -23.45 5.33 -1.89
N PRO A 36 -24.01 5.85 -0.79
CA PRO A 36 -24.34 5.04 0.39
C PRO A 36 -25.29 3.87 0.11
N ALA A 37 -26.04 3.90 -1.01
CA ALA A 37 -26.90 2.80 -1.43
C ALA A 37 -26.14 1.50 -1.68
N LEU A 38 -24.83 1.57 -2.00
CA LEU A 38 -23.98 0.38 -2.14
C LEU A 38 -23.99 -0.47 -0.87
N ALA A 39 -24.14 0.13 0.30
CA ALA A 39 -24.19 -0.60 1.57
C ALA A 39 -25.46 -1.46 1.74
N GLY A 40 -26.53 -1.13 1.04
CA GLY A 40 -27.80 -1.84 1.10
C GLY A 40 -28.02 -2.90 0.01
N ASP A 41 -27.28 -2.81 -1.10
CA ASP A 41 -27.49 -3.67 -2.26
C ASP A 41 -26.16 -4.02 -2.97
N HIS A 42 -25.77 -5.29 -2.88
CA HIS A 42 -24.55 -5.78 -3.53
C HIS A 42 -24.59 -5.66 -5.06
N SER A 43 -25.75 -5.71 -5.69
CA SER A 43 -25.86 -5.57 -7.16
C SER A 43 -25.37 -4.20 -7.64
N LEU A 44 -25.50 -3.17 -6.81
CA LEU A 44 -24.94 -1.84 -7.07
C LEU A 44 -23.41 -1.84 -7.04
N CYS A 45 -22.79 -2.65 -6.19
CA CYS A 45 -21.34 -2.80 -6.20
C CYS A 45 -20.83 -3.44 -7.51
N VAL A 46 -21.57 -4.41 -8.05
CA VAL A 46 -21.26 -5.02 -9.35
C VAL A 46 -21.37 -3.97 -10.46
N GLN A 47 -22.40 -3.13 -10.41
CA GLN A 47 -22.57 -2.05 -11.39
C GLN A 47 -21.46 -1.02 -11.27
N GLU A 48 -21.13 -0.57 -10.05
CA GLU A 48 -20.05 0.38 -9.80
C GLU A 48 -18.72 -0.08 -10.39
N VAL A 49 -18.34 -1.35 -10.17
CA VAL A 49 -17.11 -1.93 -10.75
C VAL A 49 -17.14 -1.88 -12.27
N LYS A 50 -18.30 -2.12 -12.90
CA LYS A 50 -18.46 -2.02 -14.36
C LYS A 50 -18.34 -0.58 -14.84
N ASP A 51 -18.89 0.36 -14.12
CA ASP A 51 -18.86 1.79 -14.45
C ASP A 51 -17.43 2.36 -14.30
N ILE A 52 -16.70 1.97 -13.25
CA ILE A 52 -15.28 2.30 -13.09
C ILE A 52 -14.48 1.80 -14.31
N ARG A 53 -14.68 0.54 -14.74
CA ARG A 53 -13.98 0.02 -15.92
C ARG A 53 -14.34 0.79 -17.19
N ALA A 54 -15.62 1.06 -17.40
CA ALA A 54 -16.10 1.82 -18.56
C ALA A 54 -15.51 3.23 -18.60
N SER A 55 -15.47 3.91 -17.47
CA SER A 55 -14.84 5.22 -17.30
C SER A 55 -13.35 5.20 -17.63
N HIS A 56 -12.61 4.21 -17.11
CA HIS A 56 -11.19 4.07 -17.41
C HIS A 56 -10.94 3.85 -18.92
N LEU A 57 -11.68 2.95 -19.55
CA LEU A 57 -11.55 2.69 -20.99
C LEU A 57 -11.95 3.89 -21.86
N ALA A 58 -12.86 4.74 -21.38
CA ALA A 58 -13.28 5.96 -22.06
C ALA A 58 -12.27 7.12 -21.90
N ASN A 59 -11.36 7.04 -20.92
CA ASN A 59 -10.40 8.10 -20.62
C ASN A 59 -9.32 8.19 -21.70
N LYS A 60 -9.41 9.22 -22.56
CA LYS A 60 -8.48 9.43 -23.67
C LYS A 60 -7.15 10.07 -23.27
N THR A 61 -7.10 10.70 -22.08
CA THR A 61 -5.89 11.32 -21.54
C THR A 61 -4.94 10.26 -21.00
N GLU A 62 -5.44 9.39 -20.13
CA GLU A 62 -4.64 8.32 -19.51
C GLU A 62 -4.49 7.09 -20.42
N ASN A 63 -5.40 6.93 -21.39
CA ASN A 63 -5.40 5.85 -22.37
C ASN A 63 -5.24 4.45 -21.74
N TYR A 64 -6.05 4.16 -20.72
CA TYR A 64 -6.01 2.88 -20.03
C TYR A 64 -6.35 1.71 -20.96
N SER A 65 -5.56 0.65 -20.90
CA SER A 65 -5.84 -0.61 -21.63
C SER A 65 -6.92 -1.46 -20.96
N ASP A 66 -7.25 -1.17 -19.70
CA ASP A 66 -8.29 -1.84 -18.90
C ASP A 66 -8.55 -1.02 -17.63
N ILE A 67 -9.45 -1.50 -16.73
CA ILE A 67 -9.57 -0.96 -15.38
C ILE A 67 -8.20 -0.81 -14.73
N ALA A 68 -7.96 0.25 -13.95
CA ALA A 68 -6.63 0.57 -13.45
C ALA A 68 -6.14 -0.36 -12.34
N TYR A 69 -7.03 -0.98 -11.58
CA TYR A 69 -6.75 -1.78 -10.38
C TYR A 69 -6.56 -3.27 -10.69
N SER A 70 -5.74 -3.96 -9.88
CA SER A 70 -5.62 -5.42 -9.92
C SER A 70 -6.90 -6.09 -9.39
N TYR A 71 -7.41 -5.61 -8.26
CA TYR A 71 -8.66 -6.05 -7.63
C TYR A 71 -9.42 -4.86 -7.04
N LEU A 72 -10.75 -5.02 -6.87
CA LEU A 72 -11.61 -4.08 -6.16
C LEU A 72 -12.39 -4.84 -5.09
N ALA A 73 -12.68 -4.19 -3.97
CA ALA A 73 -13.39 -4.78 -2.84
C ALA A 73 -14.60 -3.95 -2.46
N CYS A 74 -15.74 -4.58 -2.16
CA CYS A 74 -16.93 -3.87 -1.73
C CYS A 74 -17.28 -4.09 -0.26
N VAL A 75 -18.15 -3.27 0.27
CA VAL A 75 -18.60 -3.27 1.68
C VAL A 75 -19.30 -4.54 2.12
N HIS A 76 -19.69 -5.41 1.18
CA HIS A 76 -20.29 -6.73 1.43
C HIS A 76 -19.25 -7.87 1.51
N GLY A 77 -17.94 -7.56 1.37
CA GLY A 77 -16.88 -8.57 1.47
C GLY A 77 -16.57 -9.32 0.17
N TYR A 78 -17.07 -8.85 -0.97
CA TYR A 78 -16.71 -9.40 -2.28
C TYR A 78 -15.45 -8.73 -2.83
N LEU A 79 -14.60 -9.55 -3.43
CA LEU A 79 -13.42 -9.14 -4.19
C LEU A 79 -13.71 -9.32 -5.68
N PHE A 80 -13.57 -8.27 -6.46
CA PHE A 80 -13.78 -8.26 -7.91
C PHE A 80 -12.44 -8.28 -8.63
N GLU A 81 -12.30 -9.16 -9.61
CA GLU A 81 -11.12 -9.24 -10.43
C GLU A 81 -11.08 -8.10 -11.47
N GLY A 82 -10.16 -7.16 -11.25
CA GLY A 82 -9.85 -6.10 -12.18
C GLY A 82 -8.88 -6.56 -13.27
N ARG A 83 -7.60 -6.15 -13.23
CA ARG A 83 -6.56 -6.67 -14.13
C ARG A 83 -6.14 -8.08 -13.80
N GLY A 84 -6.31 -8.51 -12.56
CA GLY A 84 -5.99 -9.83 -12.07
C GLY A 84 -4.51 -10.05 -11.75
N ILE A 85 -4.16 -11.31 -11.51
CA ILE A 85 -2.81 -11.77 -11.19
C ILE A 85 -1.87 -11.58 -12.38
N GLY A 86 -0.62 -11.21 -12.11
CA GLY A 86 0.43 -11.14 -13.14
C GLY A 86 0.26 -10.03 -14.16
N LYS A 87 -0.64 -9.08 -13.93
CA LYS A 87 -0.89 -7.94 -14.81
C LYS A 87 -0.53 -6.61 -14.12
N ARG A 88 0.19 -5.74 -14.85
CA ARG A 88 0.61 -4.43 -14.33
C ARG A 88 -0.59 -3.52 -14.08
N THR A 89 -0.67 -2.98 -12.86
CA THR A 89 -1.65 -1.94 -12.51
C THR A 89 -1.39 -0.61 -13.25
N ALA A 90 -2.37 0.29 -13.24
CA ALA A 90 -2.22 1.66 -13.73
C ALA A 90 -2.78 2.69 -12.71
N ALA A 91 -2.88 2.32 -11.44
CA ALA A 91 -3.52 3.12 -10.40
C ALA A 91 -2.53 3.90 -9.53
N ASN A 92 -1.22 3.65 -9.60
CA ASN A 92 -0.25 4.15 -8.63
C ASN A 92 0.38 5.51 -8.98
N GLY A 93 -0.11 6.20 -10.01
CA GLY A 93 0.30 7.54 -10.41
C GLY A 93 1.23 7.57 -11.62
N ASP A 94 2.35 6.84 -11.60
CA ASP A 94 3.31 6.80 -12.71
C ASP A 94 3.76 5.37 -13.06
N GLN A 95 4.51 5.22 -14.15
CA GLN A 95 4.97 3.92 -14.62
C GLN A 95 5.96 3.22 -13.66
N PRO A 96 6.94 3.90 -13.04
CA PRO A 96 7.78 3.33 -11.99
C PRO A 96 6.96 2.76 -10.82
N LEU A 97 6.01 3.52 -10.28
CA LEU A 97 5.14 3.10 -9.18
C LEU A 97 4.20 1.96 -9.59
N ASN A 98 3.68 1.98 -10.83
CA ASN A 98 2.85 0.90 -11.38
C ASN A 98 3.63 -0.42 -11.56
N ARG A 99 4.94 -0.35 -11.82
CA ARG A 99 5.81 -1.54 -11.86
C ARG A 99 6.18 -2.01 -10.46
N ALA A 100 6.27 -1.11 -9.49
CA ALA A 100 6.68 -1.45 -8.14
C ALA A 100 5.61 -2.18 -7.33
N HIS A 101 4.33 -1.88 -7.54
CA HIS A 101 3.24 -2.42 -6.72
C HIS A 101 2.01 -2.76 -7.57
N TYR A 102 1.29 -3.81 -7.16
CA TYR A 102 -0.10 -4.04 -7.55
C TYR A 102 -1.02 -3.06 -6.81
N ALA A 103 -2.31 -3.04 -7.18
CA ALA A 103 -3.28 -2.12 -6.58
C ALA A 103 -4.59 -2.86 -6.21
N VAL A 104 -5.06 -2.66 -4.97
CA VAL A 104 -6.38 -3.10 -4.52
C VAL A 104 -7.19 -1.87 -4.09
N CYS A 105 -8.37 -1.68 -4.67
CA CYS A 105 -9.25 -0.54 -4.43
C CYS A 105 -10.45 -0.93 -3.56
N GLY A 106 -10.72 -0.19 -2.49
CA GLY A 106 -11.98 -0.28 -1.77
C GLY A 106 -13.05 0.58 -2.43
N LEU A 107 -14.27 0.05 -2.62
CA LEU A 107 -15.44 0.81 -3.11
C LEU A 107 -16.00 1.70 -2.01
N ILE A 108 -15.21 2.67 -1.62
CA ILE A 108 -15.56 3.81 -0.76
C ILE A 108 -14.92 5.07 -1.32
N GLY A 109 -15.44 6.23 -0.96
CA GLY A 109 -15.02 7.51 -1.52
C GLY A 109 -14.54 8.52 -0.49
N SER A 110 -14.29 9.73 -0.98
CA SER A 110 -14.06 10.92 -0.14
C SER A 110 -15.36 11.51 0.40
N GLU A 111 -16.49 11.18 -0.24
CA GLU A 111 -17.83 11.61 0.12
C GLU A 111 -18.82 10.44 -0.02
N GLY A 112 -19.98 10.53 0.65
CA GLY A 112 -21.02 9.51 0.65
C GLY A 112 -20.64 8.30 1.52
N LEU A 113 -20.32 7.17 0.92
CA LEU A 113 -19.84 5.99 1.62
C LEU A 113 -18.33 6.10 1.87
N THR A 114 -17.94 6.60 3.03
CA THR A 114 -16.54 6.93 3.38
C THR A 114 -15.89 5.95 4.34
N GLU A 115 -16.70 5.26 5.16
CA GLU A 115 -16.18 4.39 6.22
C GLU A 115 -16.08 2.93 5.75
N PRO A 116 -14.92 2.28 5.91
CA PRO A 116 -14.77 0.89 5.55
C PRO A 116 -15.47 -0.02 6.57
N THR A 117 -16.25 -0.97 6.06
CA THR A 117 -16.78 -2.07 6.89
C THR A 117 -15.72 -3.14 7.15
N ASP A 118 -15.89 -3.95 8.19
CA ASP A 118 -15.03 -5.12 8.43
C ASP A 118 -15.02 -6.07 7.22
N ALA A 119 -16.16 -6.21 6.55
CA ALA A 119 -16.27 -7.02 5.34
C ALA A 119 -15.42 -6.48 4.19
N LEU A 120 -15.43 -5.16 3.97
CA LEU A 120 -14.57 -4.49 2.99
C LEU A 120 -13.09 -4.70 3.31
N LEU A 121 -12.70 -4.45 4.56
CA LEU A 121 -11.31 -4.62 4.99
C LEU A 121 -10.85 -6.08 4.84
N GLY A 122 -11.74 -7.04 5.14
CA GLY A 122 -11.51 -8.47 4.91
C GLY A 122 -11.28 -8.80 3.44
N ALA A 123 -12.09 -8.23 2.54
CA ALA A 123 -11.95 -8.44 1.10
C ALA A 123 -10.68 -7.77 0.52
N ILE A 124 -10.33 -6.57 0.98
CA ILE A 124 -9.04 -5.94 0.60
C ILE A 124 -7.87 -6.84 1.05
N ARG A 125 -7.93 -7.36 2.28
CA ARG A 125 -6.90 -8.27 2.78
C ARG A 125 -6.83 -9.56 1.96
N ASP A 126 -7.96 -10.13 1.53
CA ASP A 126 -8.02 -11.28 0.63
C ASP A 126 -7.31 -10.99 -0.70
N GLY A 127 -7.52 -9.80 -1.27
CA GLY A 127 -6.84 -9.35 -2.49
C GLY A 127 -5.33 -9.20 -2.31
N ILE A 128 -4.90 -8.64 -1.18
CA ILE A 128 -3.47 -8.53 -0.83
C ILE A 128 -2.84 -9.92 -0.70
N ASP A 129 -3.44 -10.81 0.07
CA ASP A 129 -2.92 -12.16 0.30
C ASP A 129 -2.85 -12.96 -1.01
N LEU A 130 -3.89 -12.83 -1.86
CA LEU A 130 -3.92 -13.46 -3.17
C LEU A 130 -2.78 -12.97 -4.08
N LEU A 131 -2.53 -11.68 -4.13
CA LEU A 131 -1.44 -11.10 -4.91
C LEU A 131 -0.07 -11.51 -4.36
N GLN A 132 0.09 -11.56 -3.02
CA GLN A 132 1.34 -12.00 -2.38
C GLN A 132 1.63 -13.48 -2.64
N GLN A 133 0.62 -14.34 -2.69
CA GLN A 133 0.77 -15.75 -3.08
C GLN A 133 1.19 -15.92 -4.55
N HIS A 134 1.02 -14.87 -5.38
CA HIS A 134 1.27 -14.91 -6.83
C HIS A 134 2.28 -13.86 -7.30
N GLY A 135 3.28 -13.54 -6.48
CA GLY A 135 4.44 -12.76 -6.90
C GLY A 135 4.48 -11.31 -6.41
N ALA A 136 3.52 -10.84 -5.61
CA ALA A 136 3.72 -9.61 -4.87
C ALA A 136 4.64 -9.85 -3.68
N GLY A 137 5.57 -8.94 -3.44
CA GLY A 137 6.37 -8.91 -2.23
C GLY A 137 5.58 -8.46 -0.99
N PRO A 138 6.25 -8.34 0.16
CA PRO A 138 5.59 -8.14 1.44
C PRO A 138 5.11 -6.71 1.72
N GLU A 139 5.45 -5.73 0.89
CA GLU A 139 5.06 -4.34 1.13
C GLU A 139 3.53 -4.16 1.04
N ILE A 140 2.95 -3.49 2.03
CA ILE A 140 1.54 -3.07 2.02
C ILE A 140 1.52 -1.57 2.31
N LEU A 141 1.17 -0.77 1.32
CA LEU A 141 1.28 0.69 1.34
C LEU A 141 -0.07 1.34 0.97
N GLY A 142 -0.21 2.63 1.26
CA GLY A 142 -1.27 3.46 0.68
C GLY A 142 -0.82 4.04 -0.67
N HIS A 143 -1.76 4.50 -1.50
CA HIS A 143 -1.39 5.19 -2.74
C HIS A 143 -0.52 6.43 -2.48
N CYS A 144 -0.81 7.18 -1.41
CA CYS A 144 -0.03 8.36 -1.01
C CYS A 144 1.44 8.05 -0.66
N ASP A 145 1.80 6.79 -0.49
CA ASP A 145 3.20 6.41 -0.29
C ASP A 145 3.93 6.42 -1.64
N GLY A 146 4.57 7.55 -1.92
CA GLY A 146 5.34 7.80 -3.15
C GLY A 146 4.60 8.56 -4.25
N TYR A 147 3.32 8.93 -4.05
CA TYR A 147 2.57 9.80 -4.96
C TYR A 147 1.77 10.85 -4.17
N ALA A 148 1.74 12.09 -4.65
CA ALA A 148 1.04 13.19 -3.99
C ALA A 148 -0.48 13.06 -4.17
N THR A 149 -1.17 12.42 -3.24
CA THR A 149 -2.62 12.18 -3.26
C THR A 149 -3.15 11.95 -1.85
N GLU A 150 -4.43 12.16 -1.62
CA GLU A 150 -5.11 11.78 -0.37
C GLU A 150 -5.55 10.30 -0.34
N CYS A 151 -5.48 9.60 -1.49
CA CYS A 151 -5.81 8.18 -1.59
C CYS A 151 -4.84 7.34 -0.72
N PRO A 152 -5.32 6.40 0.10
CA PRO A 152 -6.65 5.77 0.13
C PRO A 152 -7.65 6.40 1.11
N GLY A 153 -7.45 7.64 1.55
CA GLY A 153 -8.27 8.28 2.57
C GLY A 153 -7.88 7.87 4.00
N GLY A 154 -8.23 8.73 4.98
CA GLY A 154 -7.81 8.56 6.38
C GLY A 154 -8.10 7.20 6.98
N PRO A 155 -9.35 6.68 6.92
CA PRO A 155 -9.72 5.40 7.53
C PRO A 155 -8.94 4.20 6.98
N LEU A 156 -8.82 4.08 5.64
CA LEU A 156 -8.04 3.00 5.02
C LEU A 156 -6.54 3.16 5.25
N LEU A 157 -6.02 4.39 5.17
CA LEU A 157 -4.60 4.64 5.45
C LEU A 157 -4.24 4.25 6.89
N ALA A 158 -5.08 4.59 7.86
CA ALA A 158 -4.88 4.20 9.25
C ALA A 158 -4.87 2.67 9.42
N TRP A 159 -5.71 1.94 8.70
CA TRP A 159 -5.72 0.48 8.70
C TRP A 159 -4.46 -0.10 8.03
N VAL A 160 -4.04 0.44 6.88
CA VAL A 160 -2.79 0.05 6.19
C VAL A 160 -1.58 0.25 7.10
N ARG A 161 -1.49 1.40 7.81
CA ARG A 161 -0.39 1.69 8.76
C ARG A 161 -0.30 0.70 9.93
N ARG A 162 -1.37 -0.03 10.24
CA ARG A 162 -1.36 -1.12 11.22
C ARG A 162 -0.99 -2.48 10.61
N GLY A 163 -0.56 -2.51 9.35
CA GLY A 163 -0.21 -3.74 8.62
C GLY A 163 -1.41 -4.43 7.97
N ALA A 164 -2.50 -3.70 7.75
CA ALA A 164 -3.73 -4.18 7.11
C ALA A 164 -4.27 -5.49 7.77
N PRO A 165 -4.53 -5.51 9.10
CA PRO A 165 -4.93 -6.73 9.80
C PRO A 165 -6.31 -7.22 9.34
N ARG A 166 -6.56 -8.55 9.37
CA ARG A 166 -7.89 -9.10 9.10
C ARG A 166 -8.87 -8.67 10.20
N PRO A 167 -10.04 -8.10 9.85
CA PRO A 167 -11.11 -7.87 10.82
C PRO A 167 -11.65 -9.19 11.36
N GLY A 168 -12.10 -9.21 12.63
CA GLY A 168 -12.71 -10.40 13.23
C GLY A 168 -11.79 -11.60 13.44
N GLY A 169 -10.58 -11.58 12.95
CA GLY A 169 -9.51 -12.44 13.45
C GLY A 169 -9.35 -12.07 14.92
N GLY A 170 -9.64 -13.01 15.82
CA GLY A 170 -9.29 -12.85 17.22
C GLY A 170 -7.88 -12.34 17.24
N SER A 171 -7.63 -11.25 17.93
CA SER A 171 -6.34 -10.60 18.00
C SER A 171 -5.28 -11.69 18.01
N VAL A 172 -4.55 -11.88 16.89
CA VAL A 172 -3.12 -12.06 17.14
C VAL A 172 -2.87 -10.84 18.01
N PRO A 173 -2.56 -10.99 19.31
CA PRO A 173 -2.30 -9.83 20.15
C PRO A 173 -1.35 -9.02 19.31
N ALA A 174 -1.73 -7.80 18.93
CA ALA A 174 -0.80 -6.87 18.31
C ALA A 174 0.46 -7.09 19.12
N PRO A 175 1.59 -7.57 18.50
CA PRO A 175 2.74 -7.94 19.32
C PRO A 175 2.79 -6.85 20.34
N PRO A 176 2.69 -7.15 21.66
CA PRO A 176 2.30 -6.22 22.72
C PRO A 176 3.02 -4.96 22.35
N PRO A 177 2.41 -3.76 22.30
CA PRO A 177 3.09 -2.62 21.76
C PRO A 177 4.48 -2.74 22.34
N THR A 178 5.39 -3.28 21.55
CA THR A 178 6.78 -3.34 21.93
C THR A 178 6.97 -1.89 22.12
N GLN A 179 7.00 -1.45 23.39
CA GLN A 179 7.22 -0.06 23.75
C GLN A 179 8.29 0.33 22.80
N SER A 180 7.95 1.12 21.78
CA SER A 180 8.89 1.37 20.70
C SER A 180 10.11 1.88 21.42
N ALA A 181 11.20 1.10 21.43
CA ALA A 181 12.39 1.43 22.21
C ALA A 181 12.98 2.76 21.73
N GLY A 182 12.29 3.44 20.83
CA GLY A 182 12.67 4.69 20.21
C GLY A 182 11.49 5.65 19.96
N PRO A 183 11.80 6.85 19.46
CA PRO A 183 10.82 7.88 19.17
C PRO A 183 9.87 7.44 18.05
N ALA A 184 8.63 7.97 18.10
CA ALA A 184 7.67 7.79 17.03
C ALA A 184 8.25 8.26 15.69
N TRP A 185 7.81 7.62 14.60
CA TRP A 185 8.17 8.05 13.24
C TRP A 185 7.77 9.52 13.03
N PRO A 186 8.71 10.41 12.63
CA PRO A 186 8.45 11.85 12.53
C PRO A 186 7.62 12.26 11.31
N GLY A 187 7.21 11.31 10.46
CA GLY A 187 6.43 11.59 9.25
C GLY A 187 7.24 12.10 8.06
N GLN A 188 8.54 12.29 8.20
CA GLN A 188 9.43 12.78 7.15
C GLN A 188 10.42 11.70 6.71
N TYR A 189 10.47 11.40 5.42
CA TYR A 189 11.50 10.53 4.85
C TYR A 189 12.88 11.20 4.89
N LEU A 190 13.90 10.46 5.35
CA LEU A 190 15.28 10.92 5.33
C LEU A 190 15.95 10.41 4.06
N ARG A 191 16.27 11.32 3.16
CA ARG A 191 16.88 11.08 1.84
C ARG A 191 17.42 12.39 1.27
N ASP A 192 18.23 12.30 0.22
CA ASP A 192 18.58 13.43 -0.65
C ASP A 192 18.97 14.73 0.08
N TYR A 193 19.96 14.64 0.99
CA TYR A 193 20.43 15.79 1.78
C TYR A 193 19.37 16.41 2.70
N THR A 194 18.42 15.60 3.19
CA THR A 194 17.48 16.04 4.23
C THR A 194 18.24 16.51 5.47
N GLU A 195 18.09 17.76 5.86
CA GLU A 195 18.61 18.32 7.10
C GLU A 195 17.47 18.42 8.13
N SER A 196 17.59 17.72 9.26
CA SER A 196 16.55 17.70 10.30
C SER A 196 17.03 17.07 11.61
N ASP A 197 16.32 17.37 12.70
CA ASP A 197 16.52 16.69 13.99
C ASP A 197 16.19 15.19 13.89
N ALA A 198 15.30 14.81 13.01
CA ALA A 198 14.99 13.41 12.74
C ALA A 198 16.19 12.68 12.10
N ALA A 199 16.89 13.33 11.16
CA ALA A 199 18.12 12.78 10.57
C ALA A 199 19.20 12.60 11.66
N ARG A 200 19.41 13.61 12.49
CA ARG A 200 20.35 13.55 13.63
C ARG A 200 19.98 12.41 14.59
N THR A 201 18.71 12.29 14.95
CA THR A 201 18.22 11.25 15.86
C THR A 201 18.46 9.85 15.29
N TRP A 202 18.19 9.64 14.01
CA TRP A 202 18.43 8.36 13.33
C TRP A 202 19.92 8.05 13.23
N GLN A 203 20.75 9.01 12.83
CA GLN A 203 22.20 8.87 12.74
C GLN A 203 22.82 8.53 14.09
N GLN A 204 22.39 9.20 15.17
CA GLN A 204 22.85 8.90 16.52
C GLN A 204 22.52 7.46 16.91
N LYS A 205 21.29 7.01 16.63
CA LYS A 205 20.89 5.63 16.90
C LYS A 205 21.70 4.63 16.09
N MET A 206 22.03 4.93 14.84
CA MET A 206 22.88 4.07 14.02
C MET A 206 24.31 4.00 14.55
N ALA A 207 24.87 5.12 15.02
CA ALA A 207 26.16 5.16 15.71
C ALA A 207 26.14 4.33 17.00
N ASP A 208 25.10 4.43 17.82
CA ASP A 208 24.91 3.63 19.04
C ASP A 208 24.79 2.12 18.72
N ARG A 209 24.35 1.77 17.53
CA ARG A 209 24.30 0.38 17.02
C ARG A 209 25.63 -0.10 16.42
N GLY A 210 26.68 0.72 16.46
CA GLY A 210 28.02 0.38 16.00
C GLY A 210 28.29 0.73 14.52
N TRP A 211 27.39 1.42 13.85
CA TRP A 211 27.62 1.87 12.47
C TRP A 211 28.55 3.08 12.42
N SER A 212 29.45 3.11 11.45
CA SER A 212 30.38 4.23 11.26
C SER A 212 29.70 5.41 10.59
N ILE A 213 29.00 6.23 11.37
CA ILE A 213 28.24 7.39 10.91
C ILE A 213 28.37 8.55 11.92
N THR A 214 28.34 9.79 11.44
CA THR A 214 28.31 10.99 12.27
C THR A 214 26.87 11.49 12.38
N ALA A 215 26.45 11.88 13.58
CA ALA A 215 25.12 12.46 13.81
C ALA A 215 25.16 13.99 13.62
N ASP A 216 25.35 14.43 12.36
CA ASP A 216 25.41 15.85 11.99
C ASP A 216 24.04 16.46 11.66
N GLY A 217 23.02 15.61 11.45
CA GLY A 217 21.68 16.04 11.10
C GLY A 217 21.46 16.20 9.59
N GLU A 218 22.51 16.07 8.77
CA GLU A 218 22.42 16.08 7.32
C GLU A 218 22.43 14.66 6.76
N TYR A 219 21.33 14.26 6.10
CA TYR A 219 21.20 12.93 5.52
C TYR A 219 21.84 12.89 4.12
N GLY A 220 23.18 12.85 4.09
CA GLY A 220 23.96 12.78 2.85
C GLY A 220 24.24 11.34 2.38
N PRO A 221 25.13 11.20 1.35
CA PRO A 221 25.45 9.89 0.74
C PRO A 221 25.97 8.85 1.72
N LYS A 222 26.70 9.27 2.76
CA LYS A 222 27.20 8.37 3.81
C LYS A 222 26.05 7.80 4.64
N SER A 223 25.06 8.62 5.00
CA SER A 223 23.85 8.18 5.71
C SER A 223 23.04 7.22 4.85
N ALA A 224 22.87 7.52 3.56
CA ALA A 224 22.18 6.64 2.61
C ALA A 224 22.89 5.28 2.47
N ALA A 225 24.23 5.26 2.39
CA ALA A 225 24.99 4.03 2.31
C ALA A 225 24.86 3.15 3.57
N VAL A 226 24.93 3.75 4.76
CA VAL A 226 24.71 3.06 6.04
C VAL A 226 23.26 2.54 6.12
N CYS A 227 22.29 3.34 5.72
CA CYS A 227 20.88 2.94 5.67
C CYS A 227 20.68 1.71 4.77
N ALA A 228 21.21 1.75 3.54
CA ALA A 228 21.08 0.65 2.59
C ALA A 228 21.73 -0.65 3.10
N GLN A 229 22.84 -0.57 3.82
CA GLN A 229 23.48 -1.74 4.44
C GLN A 229 22.64 -2.29 5.59
N PHE A 230 22.16 -1.41 6.48
CA PHE A 230 21.29 -1.78 7.59
C PHE A 230 19.98 -2.42 7.09
N GLN A 231 19.36 -1.85 6.06
CA GLN A 231 18.15 -2.37 5.45
C GLN A 231 18.35 -3.79 4.96
N ARG A 232 19.44 -4.06 4.21
CA ARG A 232 19.78 -5.42 3.73
C ARG A 232 20.03 -6.39 4.88
N GLU A 233 20.71 -5.94 5.94
CA GLU A 233 20.95 -6.76 7.15
C GLU A 233 19.63 -7.15 7.83
N LYS A 234 18.62 -6.27 7.80
CA LYS A 234 17.31 -6.50 8.42
C LYS A 234 16.25 -7.06 7.45
N GLY A 235 16.66 -7.48 6.25
CA GLY A 235 15.74 -8.03 5.24
C GLY A 235 14.78 -7.00 4.64
N LEU A 236 15.12 -5.72 4.74
CA LEU A 236 14.40 -4.62 4.09
C LEU A 236 15.00 -4.32 2.72
N ASP A 237 14.27 -3.57 1.90
CA ASP A 237 14.79 -3.06 0.64
C ASP A 237 15.93 -2.08 0.90
N GLY A 238 17.10 -2.33 0.32
CA GLY A 238 18.32 -1.56 0.51
C GLY A 238 18.35 -0.27 -0.33
N ASP A 239 17.27 0.51 -0.31
CA ASP A 239 17.11 1.74 -1.10
C ASP A 239 17.85 2.95 -0.51
N GLY A 240 18.36 2.84 0.70
CA GLY A 240 19.08 3.92 1.39
C GLY A 240 18.19 5.06 1.87
N VAL A 241 16.86 4.89 1.90
CA VAL A 241 15.90 5.88 2.39
C VAL A 241 15.35 5.44 3.74
N VAL A 242 15.45 6.28 4.77
CA VAL A 242 14.77 6.00 6.04
C VAL A 242 13.31 6.39 5.92
N GLY A 243 12.47 5.40 5.75
CA GLY A 243 11.02 5.47 5.86
C GLY A 243 10.51 4.86 7.17
N PRO A 244 9.19 4.75 7.35
CA PRO A 244 8.60 4.25 8.61
C PRO A 244 9.07 2.83 8.97
N LEU A 245 9.27 1.93 8.00
CA LEU A 245 9.76 0.58 8.25
C LEU A 245 11.22 0.57 8.71
N THR A 246 12.08 1.32 8.03
CA THR A 246 13.49 1.47 8.40
C THR A 246 13.62 2.15 9.76
N TRP A 247 12.82 3.20 10.00
CA TRP A 247 12.76 3.86 11.31
C TRP A 247 12.37 2.87 12.41
N ALA A 248 11.28 2.14 12.28
CA ALA A 248 10.85 1.14 13.26
C ALA A 248 11.92 0.06 13.49
N ALA A 249 12.52 -0.48 12.42
CA ALA A 249 13.59 -1.48 12.51
C ALA A 249 14.81 -0.95 13.28
N THR A 250 15.15 0.33 13.13
CA THR A 250 16.29 0.97 13.81
C THR A 250 16.21 0.85 15.33
N TRP A 251 15.01 0.89 15.92
CA TRP A 251 14.85 0.78 17.39
C TRP A 251 14.42 -0.59 17.87
N ASN A 252 13.71 -1.37 17.03
CA ASN A 252 13.03 -2.58 17.48
C ASN A 252 13.75 -3.89 17.11
N THR A 253 14.80 -3.85 16.28
CA THR A 253 15.56 -5.06 15.90
C THR A 253 16.84 -5.21 16.73
N PRO A 254 17.30 -6.45 17.00
CA PRO A 254 18.57 -6.68 17.70
C PRO A 254 19.76 -6.03 16.96
N VAL A 255 20.79 -5.66 17.75
CA VAL A 255 22.11 -5.37 17.21
C VAL A 255 22.76 -6.72 16.90
N THR A 256 23.15 -6.93 15.65
CA THR A 256 23.81 -8.16 15.18
C THR A 256 25.29 -7.92 15.06
#